data_c43849495e68c99a53523a4c3084224e
#
_entry.id   c43849495e68c99a53523a4c3084224e
#
_cell.length_a   1.000
_cell.length_b   1.000
_cell.length_c   1.000
_cell.angle_alpha   90.00
_cell.angle_beta   90.00
_cell.angle_gamma   90.00
#
_symmetry.space_group_name_H-M   'P 1'
#
loop_
_entity.id
_entity.type
_entity.pdbx_description
1 polymer ?
#
loop_
_entity_poly.entity_id
_entity_poly.type
_entity_poly.pdbx_seq_one_letter_code
_entity_poly.pdbx_strand_id
1 'polypeptide(L)'
;MTLDGFTHEHPYRSSFGFLLVVVAVVLAVGLIGERFLMGSLVQVAVVDLALAIIGIFLLARLGWWGKAGYTTGIRLAHVPLFILPIAVGLVSLGQGIRVTAPLVVLSFAGLTLLVGFAEETFFRGLILTALLPAGTIGAVVLSSFLFAAPHLLNVIGGTWDPAFTLVDSVAAFGLGITFAAIRLRTGSIWPLVGIHALFDFTSLVALGGVEVPAQSPQVLLASVVIGIVFVLYGLFLLRKELITATPDANT
;
A
#
# COMPACT_ATOMS: atom_id res chain seq x y z
N MET A 1 -31.15 4.31 -0.54
CA MET A 1 -29.91 3.97 -1.28
C MET A 1 -29.00 3.21 -0.34
N THR A 2 -28.53 2.03 -0.72
CA THR A 2 -27.56 1.27 0.08
C THR A 2 -26.17 1.92 -0.02
N LEU A 3 -25.27 1.63 0.92
CA LEU A 3 -23.90 2.15 0.88
C LEU A 3 -23.15 1.65 -0.37
N ASP A 4 -23.37 0.40 -0.79
CA ASP A 4 -22.80 -0.17 -2.04
C ASP A 4 -23.34 0.59 -3.27
N GLY A 5 -24.65 0.87 -3.34
CA GLY A 5 -25.25 1.66 -4.43
C GLY A 5 -24.68 3.07 -4.50
N PHE A 6 -24.53 3.76 -3.36
CA PHE A 6 -23.89 5.09 -3.33
C PHE A 6 -22.44 5.05 -3.86
N THR A 7 -21.68 4.04 -3.45
CA THR A 7 -20.27 3.90 -3.87
C THR A 7 -20.15 3.66 -5.37
N HIS A 8 -21.09 2.88 -5.94
CA HIS A 8 -21.13 2.62 -7.38
C HIS A 8 -21.48 3.88 -8.19
N GLU A 9 -22.45 4.68 -7.72
CA GLU A 9 -22.86 5.93 -8.38
C GLU A 9 -21.86 7.07 -8.22
N HIS A 10 -21.07 7.06 -7.12
CA HIS A 10 -20.13 8.12 -6.76
C HIS A 10 -18.72 7.60 -6.46
N PRO A 11 -18.05 6.94 -7.44
CA PRO A 11 -16.76 6.24 -7.21
C PRO A 11 -15.67 7.16 -6.64
N TYR A 12 -15.53 8.37 -7.17
CA TYR A 12 -14.52 9.33 -6.70
C TYR A 12 -14.81 9.82 -5.28
N ARG A 13 -16.08 10.20 -4.98
CA ARG A 13 -16.46 10.67 -3.64
C ARG A 13 -16.22 9.60 -2.58
N SER A 14 -16.56 8.36 -2.89
CA SER A 14 -16.35 7.23 -1.98
C SER A 14 -14.88 6.96 -1.75
N SER A 15 -14.06 6.99 -2.80
CA SER A 15 -12.62 6.77 -2.70
C SER A 15 -11.92 7.86 -1.90
N PHE A 16 -12.27 9.13 -2.12
CA PHE A 16 -11.78 10.22 -1.28
C PHE A 16 -12.31 10.13 0.16
N GLY A 17 -13.55 9.66 0.36
CA GLY A 17 -14.09 9.39 1.68
C GLY A 17 -13.28 8.32 2.44
N PHE A 18 -12.91 7.23 1.78
CA PHE A 18 -12.03 6.21 2.36
C PHE A 18 -10.64 6.75 2.68
N LEU A 19 -10.06 7.57 1.78
CA LEU A 19 -8.78 8.25 2.06
C LEU A 19 -8.88 9.18 3.27
N LEU A 20 -9.97 9.95 3.39
CA LEU A 20 -10.16 10.84 4.54
C LEU A 20 -10.22 10.07 5.86
N VAL A 21 -10.77 8.86 5.88
CA VAL A 21 -10.73 7.98 7.06
C VAL A 21 -9.28 7.63 7.40
N VAL A 22 -8.47 7.22 6.41
CA VAL A 22 -7.05 6.92 6.62
C VAL A 22 -6.32 8.12 7.21
N VAL A 23 -6.42 9.28 6.55
CA VAL A 23 -5.75 10.52 6.98
C VAL A 23 -6.21 10.94 8.39
N ALA A 24 -7.52 10.87 8.67
CA ALA A 24 -8.06 11.23 9.98
C ALA A 24 -7.54 10.33 11.10
N VAL A 25 -7.42 9.02 10.87
CA VAL A 25 -6.86 8.07 11.84
C VAL A 25 -5.38 8.37 12.07
N VAL A 26 -4.59 8.56 11.01
CA VAL A 26 -3.15 8.88 11.12
C VAL A 26 -2.94 10.16 11.92
N LEU A 27 -3.66 11.23 11.58
CA LEU A 27 -3.52 12.52 12.29
C LEU A 27 -4.03 12.44 13.73
N ALA A 28 -5.15 11.77 13.99
CA ALA A 28 -5.67 11.61 15.35
C ALA A 28 -4.71 10.83 16.24
N VAL A 29 -4.17 9.71 15.76
CA VAL A 29 -3.20 8.91 16.52
C VAL A 29 -1.88 9.66 16.67
N GLY A 30 -1.41 10.41 15.66
CA GLY A 30 -0.22 11.26 15.76
C GLY A 30 -0.36 12.30 16.88
N LEU A 31 -1.46 13.07 16.88
CA LEU A 31 -1.74 14.08 17.93
C LEU A 31 -1.86 13.47 19.33
N ILE A 32 -2.54 12.32 19.45
CA ILE A 32 -2.66 11.60 20.73
C ILE A 32 -1.28 11.06 21.13
N GLY A 33 -0.53 10.49 20.19
CA GLY A 33 0.80 9.94 20.42
C GLY A 33 1.78 10.97 20.96
N GLU A 34 1.82 12.16 20.38
CA GLU A 34 2.61 13.29 20.87
C GLU A 34 2.19 13.69 22.29
N ARG A 35 0.89 13.79 22.55
CA ARG A 35 0.35 14.17 23.87
C ARG A 35 0.70 13.19 24.98
N PHE A 36 0.77 11.89 24.66
CA PHE A 36 1.03 10.82 25.62
C PHE A 36 2.43 10.21 25.51
N LEU A 37 3.34 10.83 24.75
CA LEU A 37 4.72 10.40 24.52
C LEU A 37 4.82 8.93 24.05
N MET A 38 3.91 8.52 23.16
CA MET A 38 3.91 7.18 22.60
C MET A 38 5.09 7.00 21.63
N GLY A 39 5.83 5.92 21.77
CA GLY A 39 6.89 5.58 20.82
C GLY A 39 6.34 5.32 19.40
N SER A 40 7.15 5.62 18.38
CA SER A 40 6.77 5.56 16.96
C SER A 40 6.20 4.20 16.54
N LEU A 41 6.80 3.08 16.99
CA LEU A 41 6.27 1.73 16.73
C LEU A 41 4.87 1.50 17.29
N VAL A 42 4.59 2.06 18.47
CA VAL A 42 3.26 1.96 19.10
C VAL A 42 2.24 2.78 18.31
N GLN A 43 2.62 3.96 17.84
CA GLN A 43 1.74 4.79 17.01
C GLN A 43 1.39 4.08 15.70
N VAL A 44 2.36 3.49 14.99
CA VAL A 44 2.11 2.66 13.80
C VAL A 44 1.14 1.52 14.13
N ALA A 45 1.40 0.76 15.19
CA ALA A 45 0.52 -0.34 15.58
C ALA A 45 -0.92 0.10 15.87
N VAL A 46 -1.11 1.25 16.53
CA VAL A 46 -2.44 1.78 16.86
C VAL A 46 -3.15 2.30 15.61
N VAL A 47 -2.44 2.99 14.71
CA VAL A 47 -2.99 3.43 13.41
C VAL A 47 -3.51 2.22 12.64
N ASP A 48 -2.67 1.22 12.42
CA ASP A 48 -3.02 0.10 11.55
C ASP A 48 -4.04 -0.85 12.19
N LEU A 49 -4.04 -0.99 13.51
CA LEU A 49 -5.11 -1.71 14.21
C LEU A 49 -6.47 -1.00 14.04
N ALA A 50 -6.49 0.32 14.18
CA ALA A 50 -7.71 1.11 13.97
C ALA A 50 -8.19 1.01 12.51
N LEU A 51 -7.27 1.15 11.54
CA LEU A 51 -7.58 0.99 10.12
C LEU A 51 -8.06 -0.42 9.80
N ALA A 52 -7.43 -1.48 10.34
CA ALA A 52 -7.87 -2.85 10.15
C ALA A 52 -9.31 -3.05 10.65
N ILE A 53 -9.63 -2.58 11.85
CA ILE A 53 -10.98 -2.67 12.42
C ILE A 53 -12.00 -1.91 11.56
N ILE A 54 -11.70 -0.68 11.17
CA ILE A 54 -12.58 0.14 10.32
C ILE A 54 -12.72 -0.49 8.94
N GLY A 55 -11.63 -0.98 8.34
CA GLY A 55 -11.64 -1.66 7.04
C GLY A 55 -12.50 -2.91 7.04
N ILE A 56 -12.38 -3.77 8.06
CA ILE A 56 -13.24 -4.95 8.27
C ILE A 56 -14.72 -4.53 8.38
N PHE A 57 -15.01 -3.51 9.18
CA PHE A 57 -16.36 -2.99 9.34
C PHE A 57 -16.92 -2.48 8.00
N LEU A 58 -16.16 -1.72 7.23
CA LEU A 58 -16.58 -1.20 5.93
C LEU A 58 -16.81 -2.33 4.92
N LEU A 59 -15.90 -3.32 4.85
CA LEU A 59 -16.06 -4.50 3.98
C LEU A 59 -17.34 -5.28 4.32
N ALA A 60 -17.62 -5.45 5.61
CA ALA A 60 -18.84 -6.13 6.07
C ALA A 60 -20.10 -5.31 5.72
N ARG A 61 -20.09 -4.00 5.93
CA ARG A 61 -21.22 -3.10 5.63
C ARG A 61 -21.51 -2.98 4.13
N LEU A 62 -20.46 -3.06 3.30
CA LEU A 62 -20.57 -3.01 1.83
C LEU A 62 -20.86 -4.41 1.23
N GLY A 63 -20.61 -5.48 1.96
CA GLY A 63 -20.66 -6.85 1.44
C GLY A 63 -19.53 -7.14 0.43
N TRP A 64 -18.38 -6.49 0.55
CA TRP A 64 -17.33 -6.46 -0.47
C TRP A 64 -16.21 -7.50 -0.29
N TRP A 65 -16.35 -8.46 0.62
CA TRP A 65 -15.32 -9.49 0.82
C TRP A 65 -14.86 -10.17 -0.47
N GLY A 66 -15.79 -10.51 -1.36
CA GLY A 66 -15.47 -11.06 -2.68
C GLY A 66 -14.90 -10.02 -3.63
N LYS A 67 -15.57 -8.85 -3.76
CA LYS A 67 -15.13 -7.74 -4.63
C LYS A 67 -13.72 -7.25 -4.25
N ALA A 68 -13.40 -7.20 -2.96
CA ALA A 68 -12.10 -6.82 -2.42
C ALA A 68 -11.02 -7.93 -2.51
N GLY A 69 -11.38 -9.15 -2.90
CA GLY A 69 -10.44 -10.26 -3.17
C GLY A 69 -10.06 -11.10 -1.98
N TYR A 70 -10.79 -11.04 -0.88
CA TYR A 70 -10.52 -11.86 0.30
C TYR A 70 -10.92 -13.32 0.14
N THR A 71 -11.89 -13.61 -0.72
CA THR A 71 -12.43 -14.97 -0.97
C THR A 71 -11.74 -15.68 -2.13
N THR A 72 -10.83 -15.02 -2.83
CA THR A 72 -10.12 -15.59 -3.99
C THR A 72 -8.78 -16.16 -3.58
N GLY A 73 -8.57 -17.46 -3.85
CA GLY A 73 -7.29 -18.14 -3.62
C GLY A 73 -6.23 -17.81 -4.68
N ILE A 74 -4.98 -18.10 -4.34
CA ILE A 74 -3.82 -17.95 -5.22
C ILE A 74 -3.70 -19.22 -6.09
N ARG A 75 -3.44 -19.04 -7.40
CA ARG A 75 -3.11 -20.13 -8.32
C ARG A 75 -1.61 -20.17 -8.58
N LEU A 76 -1.04 -21.34 -8.82
CA LEU A 76 0.39 -21.50 -9.14
C LEU A 76 0.79 -20.67 -10.38
N ALA A 77 -0.10 -20.53 -11.36
CA ALA A 77 0.12 -19.68 -12.53
C ALA A 77 0.34 -18.20 -12.20
N HIS A 78 -0.02 -17.73 -10.98
CA HIS A 78 0.19 -16.36 -10.54
C HIS A 78 1.55 -16.12 -9.88
N VAL A 79 2.26 -17.19 -9.48
CA VAL A 79 3.55 -17.09 -8.77
C VAL A 79 4.58 -16.22 -9.50
N PRO A 80 4.74 -16.30 -10.84
CA PRO A 80 5.68 -15.44 -11.56
C PRO A 80 5.41 -13.93 -11.40
N LEU A 81 4.15 -13.53 -11.12
CA LEU A 81 3.78 -12.12 -10.91
C LEU A 81 4.37 -11.54 -9.61
N PHE A 82 4.77 -12.38 -8.68
CA PHE A 82 5.27 -11.99 -7.35
C PHE A 82 6.79 -11.93 -7.29
N ILE A 83 7.51 -12.52 -8.27
CA ILE A 83 8.97 -12.65 -8.23
C ILE A 83 9.65 -11.28 -8.14
N LEU A 84 9.27 -10.35 -9.02
CA LEU A 84 9.88 -9.01 -9.03
C LEU A 84 9.63 -8.24 -7.72
N PRO A 85 8.38 -8.06 -7.25
CA PRO A 85 8.16 -7.36 -5.98
C PRO A 85 8.82 -8.07 -4.79
N ILE A 86 8.81 -9.40 -4.71
CA ILE A 86 9.52 -10.12 -3.65
C ILE A 86 11.04 -9.84 -3.72
N ALA A 87 11.64 -9.93 -4.91
CA ALA A 87 13.08 -9.67 -5.07
C ALA A 87 13.44 -8.24 -4.65
N VAL A 88 12.63 -7.25 -5.02
CA VAL A 88 12.84 -5.86 -4.60
C VAL A 88 12.64 -5.69 -3.10
N GLY A 89 11.62 -6.33 -2.51
CA GLY A 89 11.40 -6.30 -1.05
C GLY A 89 12.59 -6.82 -0.24
N LEU A 90 13.39 -7.71 -0.80
CA LEU A 90 14.59 -8.25 -0.13
C LEU A 90 15.83 -7.32 -0.25
N VAL A 91 15.79 -6.30 -1.10
CA VAL A 91 16.95 -5.40 -1.34
C VAL A 91 17.39 -4.69 -0.07
N SER A 92 16.45 -4.30 0.81
CA SER A 92 16.76 -3.62 2.07
C SER A 92 17.72 -4.42 2.96
N LEU A 93 17.66 -5.76 2.91
CA LEU A 93 18.58 -6.63 3.65
C LEU A 93 20.04 -6.50 3.21
N GLY A 94 20.29 -5.99 2.00
CA GLY A 94 21.64 -5.67 1.52
C GLY A 94 22.35 -4.57 2.32
N GLN A 95 21.60 -3.77 3.10
CA GLN A 95 22.15 -2.76 4.03
C GLN A 95 22.62 -3.37 5.37
N GLY A 96 22.42 -4.68 5.56
CA GLY A 96 22.72 -5.41 6.78
C GLY A 96 21.47 -5.66 7.63
N ILE A 97 21.65 -6.48 8.67
CA ILE A 97 20.61 -6.85 9.64
C ILE A 97 21.00 -6.25 10.98
N ARG A 98 20.25 -5.26 11.46
CA ARG A 98 20.51 -4.58 12.74
C ARG A 98 19.75 -5.20 13.90
N VAL A 99 18.61 -5.84 13.62
CA VAL A 99 17.74 -6.46 14.63
C VAL A 99 17.83 -7.97 14.52
N THR A 100 18.35 -8.60 15.60
CA THR A 100 18.54 -10.08 15.65
C THR A 100 17.84 -10.72 16.85
N ALA A 101 17.36 -9.93 17.83
CA ALA A 101 16.65 -10.44 18.98
C ALA A 101 15.32 -11.11 18.56
N PRO A 102 15.12 -12.43 18.82
CA PRO A 102 13.99 -13.18 18.24
C PRO A 102 12.62 -12.59 18.54
N LEU A 103 12.40 -12.08 19.76
CA LEU A 103 11.12 -11.48 20.15
C LEU A 103 10.85 -10.18 19.38
N VAL A 104 11.89 -9.35 19.15
CA VAL A 104 11.76 -8.11 18.38
C VAL A 104 11.48 -8.41 16.91
N VAL A 105 12.21 -9.38 16.32
CA VAL A 105 11.96 -9.85 14.94
C VAL A 105 10.52 -10.35 14.79
N LEU A 106 10.04 -11.14 15.74
CA LEU A 106 8.66 -11.64 15.73
C LEU A 106 7.63 -10.51 15.88
N SER A 107 7.92 -9.52 16.74
CA SER A 107 7.07 -8.33 16.88
C SER A 107 7.02 -7.51 15.59
N PHE A 108 8.14 -7.32 14.90
CA PHE A 108 8.17 -6.66 13.60
C PHE A 108 7.38 -7.44 12.55
N ALA A 109 7.51 -8.76 12.50
CA ALA A 109 6.72 -9.58 11.58
C ALA A 109 5.20 -9.44 11.82
N GLY A 110 4.77 -9.46 13.08
CA GLY A 110 3.36 -9.24 13.43
C GLY A 110 2.88 -7.83 13.08
N LEU A 111 3.69 -6.81 13.37
CA LEU A 111 3.38 -5.42 13.04
C LEU A 111 3.23 -5.22 11.53
N THR A 112 4.19 -5.68 10.73
CA THR A 112 4.18 -5.48 9.29
C THR A 112 3.07 -6.27 8.58
N LEU A 113 2.68 -7.43 9.11
CA LEU A 113 1.48 -8.12 8.65
C LEU A 113 0.21 -7.31 8.94
N LEU A 114 0.12 -6.64 10.08
CA LEU A 114 -0.99 -5.75 10.41
C LEU A 114 -1.04 -4.54 9.47
N VAL A 115 0.11 -3.89 9.24
CA VAL A 115 0.26 -2.76 8.27
C VAL A 115 -0.20 -3.20 6.89
N GLY A 116 0.41 -4.27 6.33
CA GLY A 116 0.05 -4.77 5.01
C GLY A 116 -1.43 -5.15 4.91
N PHE A 117 -2.03 -5.75 5.95
CA PHE A 117 -3.45 -6.06 5.98
C PHE A 117 -4.31 -4.79 5.97
N ALA A 118 -4.01 -3.82 6.83
CA ALA A 118 -4.78 -2.59 6.97
C ALA A 118 -4.72 -1.74 5.68
N GLU A 119 -3.51 -1.49 5.18
CA GLU A 119 -3.32 -0.65 4.00
C GLU A 119 -3.85 -1.31 2.73
N GLU A 120 -3.58 -2.60 2.50
CA GLU A 120 -4.13 -3.27 1.31
C GLU A 120 -5.66 -3.35 1.37
N THR A 121 -6.25 -3.48 2.57
CA THR A 121 -7.72 -3.40 2.74
C THR A 121 -8.25 -2.06 2.25
N PHE A 122 -7.64 -0.94 2.64
CA PHE A 122 -8.11 0.38 2.23
C PHE A 122 -7.82 0.65 0.75
N PHE A 123 -6.59 0.42 0.29
CA PHE A 123 -6.19 0.89 -1.03
C PHE A 123 -6.57 -0.07 -2.16
N ARG A 124 -6.47 -1.40 -1.97
CA ARG A 124 -6.80 -2.40 -3.00
C ARG A 124 -8.16 -3.06 -2.76
N GLY A 125 -8.58 -3.15 -1.50
CA GLY A 125 -9.89 -3.66 -1.12
C GLY A 125 -11.02 -2.65 -1.34
N LEU A 126 -10.90 -1.44 -0.82
CA LEU A 126 -11.95 -0.42 -0.83
C LEU A 126 -11.77 0.59 -1.97
N ILE A 127 -10.66 1.35 -2.00
CA ILE A 127 -10.46 2.47 -2.93
C ILE A 127 -10.38 1.99 -4.38
N LEU A 128 -9.53 1.02 -4.69
CA LEU A 128 -9.44 0.47 -6.05
C LEU A 128 -10.79 -0.10 -6.49
N THR A 129 -11.44 -0.90 -5.64
CA THR A 129 -12.74 -1.51 -5.95
C THR A 129 -13.82 -0.45 -6.22
N ALA A 130 -13.85 0.63 -5.43
CA ALA A 130 -14.78 1.74 -5.62
C ALA A 130 -14.56 2.48 -6.96
N LEU A 131 -13.31 2.58 -7.42
CA LEU A 131 -12.94 3.30 -8.65
C LEU A 131 -13.14 2.48 -9.93
N LEU A 132 -13.17 1.14 -9.86
CA LEU A 132 -13.28 0.27 -11.04
C LEU A 132 -14.46 0.61 -11.97
N PRO A 133 -15.67 0.98 -11.48
CA PRO A 133 -16.78 1.40 -12.34
C PRO A 133 -16.48 2.62 -13.21
N ALA A 134 -15.53 3.48 -12.81
CA ALA A 134 -15.12 4.65 -13.58
C ALA A 134 -14.04 4.35 -14.64
N GLY A 135 -13.59 3.10 -14.73
CA GLY A 135 -12.60 2.62 -15.71
C GLY A 135 -11.32 2.10 -15.08
N THR A 136 -10.82 0.98 -15.57
CA THR A 136 -9.71 0.22 -14.97
C THR A 136 -8.42 1.03 -14.85
N ILE A 137 -7.99 1.71 -15.91
CA ILE A 137 -6.72 2.44 -15.91
C ILE A 137 -6.78 3.64 -14.96
N GLY A 138 -7.88 4.42 -15.02
CA GLY A 138 -8.10 5.53 -14.09
C GLY A 138 -8.15 5.07 -12.63
N ALA A 139 -8.79 3.92 -12.36
CA ALA A 139 -8.85 3.33 -11.03
C ALA A 139 -7.46 2.95 -10.52
N VAL A 140 -6.63 2.30 -11.34
CA VAL A 140 -5.26 1.92 -10.97
C VAL A 140 -4.42 3.17 -10.68
N VAL A 141 -4.40 4.14 -11.58
CA VAL A 141 -3.57 5.35 -11.40
C VAL A 141 -4.01 6.15 -10.19
N LEU A 142 -5.32 6.41 -10.04
CA LEU A 142 -5.83 7.20 -8.93
C LEU A 142 -5.67 6.48 -7.59
N SER A 143 -5.98 5.17 -7.49
CA SER A 143 -5.78 4.43 -6.24
C SER A 143 -4.31 4.38 -5.82
N SER A 144 -3.39 4.30 -6.79
CA SER A 144 -1.94 4.34 -6.53
C SER A 144 -1.48 5.71 -6.06
N PHE A 145 -2.02 6.78 -6.61
CA PHE A 145 -1.76 8.15 -6.15
C PHE A 145 -2.29 8.36 -4.72
N LEU A 146 -3.53 7.91 -4.44
CA LEU A 146 -4.12 8.00 -3.12
C LEU A 146 -3.37 7.14 -2.08
N PHE A 147 -2.71 6.06 -2.50
CA PHE A 147 -1.83 5.26 -1.67
C PHE A 147 -0.53 6.00 -1.33
N ALA A 148 0.07 6.66 -2.31
CA ALA A 148 1.34 7.37 -2.13
C ALA A 148 1.19 8.67 -1.30
N ALA A 149 0.05 9.35 -1.40
CA ALA A 149 -0.14 10.66 -0.79
C ALA A 149 -0.01 10.66 0.75
N PRO A 150 -0.55 9.71 1.52
CA PRO A 150 -0.36 9.65 2.98
C PRO A 150 1.10 9.50 3.43
N HIS A 151 2.00 8.93 2.62
CA HIS A 151 3.42 8.82 2.96
C HIS A 151 4.05 10.20 3.21
N LEU A 152 3.56 11.27 2.56
CA LEU A 152 4.01 12.63 2.80
C LEU A 152 3.77 13.12 4.23
N LEU A 153 2.84 12.50 4.98
CA LEU A 153 2.58 12.84 6.39
C LEU A 153 3.74 12.44 7.31
N ASN A 154 4.62 11.53 6.90
CA ASN A 154 5.78 11.10 7.68
C ASN A 154 6.78 12.24 7.95
N VAL A 155 6.76 13.32 7.15
CA VAL A 155 7.55 14.53 7.41
C VAL A 155 7.02 15.29 8.62
N ILE A 156 5.69 15.33 8.81
CA ILE A 156 5.05 16.18 9.82
C ILE A 156 5.44 15.75 11.24
N GLY A 157 5.52 14.43 11.49
CA GLY A 157 5.95 13.87 12.76
C GLY A 157 7.47 13.87 12.98
N GLY A 158 8.27 14.33 11.99
CA GLY A 158 9.73 14.34 12.08
C GLY A 158 10.38 12.94 12.10
N THR A 159 9.63 11.91 11.78
CA THR A 159 10.11 10.51 11.80
C THR A 159 10.97 10.16 10.59
N TRP A 160 10.74 10.84 9.46
CA TRP A 160 11.44 10.59 8.20
C TRP A 160 12.11 11.84 7.66
N ASP A 161 13.28 11.64 7.02
CA ASP A 161 13.95 12.71 6.28
C ASP A 161 13.07 13.20 5.11
N PRO A 162 12.91 14.51 4.90
CA PRO A 162 12.03 15.06 3.87
C PRO A 162 12.39 14.63 2.45
N ALA A 163 13.68 14.54 2.10
CA ALA A 163 14.10 14.12 0.78
C ALA A 163 13.78 12.63 0.55
N PHE A 164 14.02 11.80 1.56
CA PHE A 164 13.64 10.40 1.51
C PHE A 164 12.12 10.24 1.41
N THR A 165 11.34 10.98 2.21
CA THR A 165 9.86 10.91 2.17
C THR A 165 9.30 11.21 0.78
N LEU A 166 9.84 12.23 0.10
CA LEU A 166 9.40 12.55 -1.25
C LEU A 166 9.69 11.42 -2.24
N VAL A 167 10.91 10.88 -2.18
CA VAL A 167 11.35 9.80 -3.07
C VAL A 167 10.60 8.50 -2.77
N ASP A 168 10.36 8.21 -1.49
CA ASP A 168 9.56 7.06 -1.05
C ASP A 168 8.11 7.15 -1.53
N SER A 169 7.50 8.34 -1.45
CA SER A 169 6.15 8.57 -1.99
C SER A 169 6.09 8.28 -3.50
N VAL A 170 7.13 8.63 -4.27
CA VAL A 170 7.22 8.29 -5.70
C VAL A 170 7.36 6.78 -5.88
N ALA A 171 8.18 6.11 -5.07
CA ALA A 171 8.33 4.66 -5.12
C ALA A 171 7.03 3.94 -4.71
N ALA A 172 6.33 4.44 -3.69
CA ALA A 172 5.02 3.96 -3.24
C ALA A 172 3.97 4.09 -4.35
N PHE A 173 3.98 5.18 -5.13
CA PHE A 173 3.12 5.30 -6.30
C PHE A 173 3.38 4.18 -7.33
N GLY A 174 4.63 3.91 -7.66
CA GLY A 174 5.03 2.83 -8.57
C GLY A 174 4.60 1.46 -8.04
N LEU A 175 4.87 1.18 -6.77
CA LEU A 175 4.41 -0.04 -6.09
C LEU A 175 2.89 -0.13 -6.11
N GLY A 176 2.21 1.00 -5.92
CA GLY A 176 0.76 1.14 -6.02
C GLY A 176 0.20 0.61 -7.34
N ILE A 177 0.78 1.05 -8.47
CA ILE A 177 0.41 0.57 -9.82
C ILE A 177 0.65 -0.93 -9.96
N THR A 178 1.80 -1.42 -9.52
CA THR A 178 2.14 -2.86 -9.55
C THR A 178 1.15 -3.68 -8.73
N PHE A 179 0.86 -3.27 -7.50
CA PHE A 179 -0.06 -3.99 -6.62
C PHE A 179 -1.50 -3.97 -7.14
N ALA A 180 -1.97 -2.83 -7.65
CA ALA A 180 -3.27 -2.76 -8.30
C ALA A 180 -3.35 -3.70 -9.52
N ALA A 181 -2.30 -3.74 -10.36
CA ALA A 181 -2.22 -4.65 -11.50
C ALA A 181 -2.23 -6.12 -11.07
N ILE A 182 -1.45 -6.50 -10.06
CA ILE A 182 -1.43 -7.86 -9.49
C ILE A 182 -2.82 -8.20 -8.91
N ARG A 183 -3.44 -7.27 -8.18
CA ARG A 183 -4.80 -7.44 -7.65
C ARG A 183 -5.82 -7.77 -8.74
N LEU A 184 -5.79 -7.03 -9.84
CA LEU A 184 -6.68 -7.25 -10.98
C LEU A 184 -6.39 -8.58 -11.69
N ARG A 185 -5.12 -8.95 -11.84
CA ARG A 185 -4.70 -10.20 -12.50
C ARG A 185 -4.99 -11.45 -11.70
N THR A 186 -4.89 -11.40 -10.38
CA THR A 186 -5.05 -12.56 -9.50
C THR A 186 -6.45 -12.67 -8.92
N GLY A 187 -7.16 -11.56 -8.80
CA GLY A 187 -8.41 -11.48 -8.06
C GLY A 187 -8.22 -11.59 -6.55
N SER A 188 -7.00 -11.77 -6.03
CA SER A 188 -6.70 -11.99 -4.61
C SER A 188 -5.96 -10.82 -3.99
N ILE A 189 -6.29 -10.49 -2.75
CA ILE A 189 -5.60 -9.45 -1.95
C ILE A 189 -4.42 -10.04 -1.15
N TRP A 190 -4.46 -11.33 -0.83
CA TRP A 190 -3.53 -11.97 0.09
C TRP A 190 -2.05 -11.92 -0.32
N PRO A 191 -1.68 -12.08 -1.62
CA PRO A 191 -0.30 -11.90 -2.03
C PRO A 191 0.22 -10.49 -1.76
N LEU A 192 -0.65 -9.48 -1.90
CA LEU A 192 -0.28 -8.09 -1.69
C LEU A 192 -0.02 -7.82 -0.21
N VAL A 193 -0.89 -8.30 0.67
CA VAL A 193 -0.68 -8.24 2.13
C VAL A 193 0.68 -8.85 2.52
N GLY A 194 1.00 -10.04 2.00
CA GLY A 194 2.27 -10.71 2.31
C GLY A 194 3.50 -10.00 1.74
N ILE A 195 3.41 -9.49 0.51
CA ILE A 195 4.52 -8.79 -0.14
C ILE A 195 4.73 -7.40 0.51
N HIS A 196 3.65 -6.68 0.85
CA HIS A 196 3.71 -5.42 1.57
C HIS A 196 4.41 -5.63 2.93
N ALA A 197 3.92 -6.60 3.71
CA ALA A 197 4.54 -6.97 4.98
C ALA A 197 6.04 -7.31 4.83
N LEU A 198 6.45 -7.95 3.73
CA LEU A 198 7.85 -8.25 3.46
C LEU A 198 8.68 -6.97 3.25
N PHE A 199 8.17 -5.97 2.51
CA PHE A 199 8.85 -4.69 2.33
C PHE A 199 9.12 -4.00 3.66
N ASP A 200 8.09 -3.85 4.48
CA ASP A 200 8.19 -3.18 5.77
C ASP A 200 9.07 -3.97 6.74
N PHE A 201 8.89 -5.29 6.79
CA PHE A 201 9.68 -6.17 7.66
C PHE A 201 11.16 -6.07 7.37
N THR A 202 11.55 -6.18 6.09
CA THR A 202 12.98 -6.11 5.70
C THR A 202 13.57 -4.73 6.00
N SER A 203 12.78 -3.67 5.81
CA SER A 203 13.19 -2.30 6.17
C SER A 203 13.35 -2.12 7.66
N LEU A 204 12.39 -2.57 8.49
CA LEU A 204 12.49 -2.51 9.95
C LEU A 204 13.68 -3.27 10.51
N VAL A 205 13.94 -4.47 9.98
CA VAL A 205 15.08 -5.29 10.41
C VAL A 205 16.42 -4.67 9.99
N ALA A 206 16.48 -4.05 8.81
CA ALA A 206 17.67 -3.38 8.30
C ALA A 206 17.95 -2.04 8.99
N LEU A 207 16.92 -1.22 9.23
CA LEU A 207 17.05 0.10 9.85
C LEU A 207 17.09 0.03 11.39
N GLY A 208 16.43 -0.95 11.98
CA GLY A 208 16.32 -1.11 13.44
C GLY A 208 15.11 -0.41 14.06
N GLY A 209 14.20 0.12 13.23
CA GLY A 209 13.00 0.83 13.67
C GLY A 209 12.27 1.50 12.51
N VAL A 210 11.24 2.29 12.83
CA VAL A 210 10.40 3.01 11.85
C VAL A 210 10.96 4.38 11.46
N GLU A 211 11.97 4.88 12.19
CA GLU A 211 12.58 6.17 11.89
C GLU A 211 13.55 6.04 10.72
N VAL A 212 13.42 6.91 9.74
CA VAL A 212 14.29 6.92 8.55
C VAL A 212 15.13 8.20 8.59
N PRO A 213 16.41 8.10 8.98
CA PRO A 213 17.34 9.23 8.95
C PRO A 213 17.67 9.64 7.50
N ALA A 214 18.36 10.77 7.35
CA ALA A 214 18.84 11.25 6.06
C ALA A 214 19.61 10.15 5.32
N GLN A 215 19.26 9.94 4.06
CA GLN A 215 19.81 8.88 3.22
C GLN A 215 20.86 9.42 2.25
N SER A 216 21.79 8.57 1.84
CA SER A 216 22.76 8.94 0.82
C SER A 216 22.09 9.17 -0.54
N PRO A 217 22.68 10.01 -1.42
CA PRO A 217 22.17 10.21 -2.77
C PRO A 217 21.99 8.91 -3.57
N GLN A 218 22.83 7.90 -3.31
CA GLN A 218 22.75 6.58 -3.95
C GLN A 218 21.48 5.83 -3.53
N VAL A 219 21.11 5.88 -2.25
CA VAL A 219 19.87 5.27 -1.74
C VAL A 219 18.66 5.99 -2.31
N LEU A 220 18.67 7.33 -2.33
CA LEU A 220 17.60 8.13 -2.94
C LEU A 220 17.41 7.79 -4.43
N LEU A 221 18.52 7.72 -5.19
CA LEU A 221 18.47 7.32 -6.60
C LEU A 221 17.95 5.90 -6.78
N ALA A 222 18.39 4.95 -5.96
CA ALA A 222 17.91 3.57 -6.00
C ALA A 222 16.39 3.48 -5.76
N SER A 223 15.85 4.25 -4.82
CA SER A 223 14.41 4.31 -4.55
C SER A 223 13.61 4.86 -5.75
N VAL A 224 14.14 5.90 -6.42
CA VAL A 224 13.52 6.41 -7.67
C VAL A 224 13.53 5.34 -8.76
N VAL A 225 14.66 4.66 -8.96
CA VAL A 225 14.78 3.58 -9.96
C VAL A 225 13.79 2.44 -9.64
N ILE A 226 13.68 2.04 -8.39
CA ILE A 226 12.72 1.04 -7.94
C ILE A 226 11.28 1.48 -8.27
N GLY A 227 10.94 2.73 -7.97
CA GLY A 227 9.62 3.29 -8.32
C GLY A 227 9.33 3.20 -9.82
N ILE A 228 10.29 3.59 -10.67
CA ILE A 228 10.16 3.48 -12.13
C ILE A 228 10.00 2.02 -12.57
N VAL A 229 10.79 1.10 -12.02
CA VAL A 229 10.69 -0.34 -12.31
C VAL A 229 9.29 -0.86 -11.98
N PHE A 230 8.72 -0.46 -10.84
CA PHE A 230 7.36 -0.84 -10.46
C PHE A 230 6.30 -0.25 -11.39
N VAL A 231 6.42 1.02 -11.81
CA VAL A 231 5.52 1.61 -12.80
C VAL A 231 5.56 0.78 -14.10
N LEU A 232 6.75 0.54 -14.63
CA LEU A 232 6.92 -0.22 -15.89
C LEU A 232 6.39 -1.65 -15.76
N TYR A 233 6.65 -2.31 -14.65
CA TYR A 233 6.15 -3.66 -14.40
C TYR A 233 4.61 -3.69 -14.28
N GLY A 234 4.02 -2.77 -13.55
CA GLY A 234 2.57 -2.65 -13.44
C GLY A 234 1.90 -2.38 -14.79
N LEU A 235 2.46 -1.47 -15.60
CA LEU A 235 1.99 -1.21 -16.96
C LEU A 235 2.12 -2.46 -17.86
N PHE A 236 3.22 -3.19 -17.74
CA PHE A 236 3.37 -4.47 -18.45
C PHE A 236 2.29 -5.49 -18.06
N LEU A 237 1.95 -5.56 -16.78
CA LEU A 237 0.86 -6.43 -16.30
C LEU A 237 -0.51 -5.98 -16.84
N LEU A 238 -0.73 -4.68 -17.01
CA LEU A 238 -1.98 -4.09 -17.50
C LEU A 238 -2.05 -3.95 -19.04
N ARG A 239 -1.06 -4.44 -19.78
CA ARG A 239 -0.95 -4.19 -21.23
C ARG A 239 -2.19 -4.57 -22.05
N LYS A 240 -2.94 -5.60 -21.63
CA LYS A 240 -4.18 -6.01 -22.32
C LYS A 240 -5.28 -4.98 -22.15
N GLU A 241 -5.45 -4.50 -20.94
CA GLU A 241 -6.43 -3.47 -20.58
C GLU A 241 -6.09 -2.13 -21.25
N LEU A 242 -4.80 -1.82 -21.42
CA LEU A 242 -4.34 -0.63 -22.13
C LEU A 242 -4.67 -0.70 -23.63
N ILE A 243 -4.49 -1.86 -24.28
CA ILE A 243 -4.78 -2.06 -25.70
C ILE A 243 -6.28 -1.92 -25.98
N THR A 244 -7.13 -2.46 -25.11
CA THR A 244 -8.60 -2.38 -25.27
C THR A 244 -9.19 -1.02 -24.93
N ALA A 245 -8.48 -0.19 -24.18
CA ALA A 245 -8.90 1.17 -23.82
C ALA A 245 -8.56 2.23 -24.89
N THR A 246 -7.68 1.91 -25.86
CA THR A 246 -7.44 2.79 -27.04
C THR A 246 -8.59 2.61 -28.03
N PRO A 247 -9.38 3.67 -28.35
CA PRO A 247 -10.33 3.61 -29.48
C PRO A 247 -9.55 3.30 -30.75
N ASP A 248 -10.10 2.41 -31.59
CA ASP A 248 -9.54 2.17 -32.91
C ASP A 248 -9.38 3.52 -33.64
N ALA A 249 -8.13 3.90 -33.92
CA ALA A 249 -7.79 5.15 -34.64
C ALA A 249 -8.22 5.12 -36.12
N ASN A 250 -9.12 4.20 -36.48
CA ASN A 250 -9.59 3.94 -37.85
C ASN A 250 -11.13 3.98 -38.01
N THR A 251 -11.85 4.76 -37.16
CA THR A 251 -13.26 5.05 -37.46
C THR A 251 -13.48 6.52 -37.76
#